data_4b43436493357c5e5b4c63c8ab2663e5
#
_entry.id   4b43436493357c5e5b4c63c8ab2663e5
#
_cell.length_a   1.000
_cell.length_b   1.000
_cell.length_c   1.000
_cell.angle_alpha   90.00
_cell.angle_beta   90.00
_cell.angle_gamma   90.00
#
_symmetry.space_group_name_H-M   'P 1'
#
loop_
_entity.id
_entity.type
_entity.pdbx_description
1 polymer ?
#
loop_
_entity_poly.entity_id
_entity_poly.type
_entity_poly.pdbx_seq_one_letter_code
_entity_poly.pdbx_strand_id
1 'polypeptide(L)'
;MLTQNLPDFWDNLYAEGKDYWNLKKVTPALLEFFKHPSCPATGSVLVPGAGFGYDAEAWALRGHDVLAVDFAPSAVDELDHLSRKHKNLRSLDLDLFSLSPKDDKRGGQLFDIVYDYCAFTAIHPGRRDEFFEVCYKMMKDDGLLILFLYPLMNGKTLQGPPHATSEGELMARLGGVFDVVERIKPTGSIAGREGKEEIWLLKKCL
;
A
#
# COMPACT_ATOMS: atom_id res chain seq x y z
N MET A 1 -20.89 12.32 3.56
CA MET A 1 -19.85 11.59 2.80
C MET A 1 -18.51 11.96 3.44
N LEU A 2 -17.62 11.00 3.69
CA LEU A 2 -16.30 11.31 4.25
C LEU A 2 -15.46 11.99 3.17
N THR A 3 -14.86 13.13 3.48
CA THR A 3 -14.06 13.92 2.53
C THR A 3 -12.87 13.13 1.97
N GLN A 4 -12.29 12.21 2.77
CA GLN A 4 -11.20 11.30 2.37
C GLN A 4 -11.57 10.33 1.23
N ASN A 5 -12.85 10.20 0.89
CA ASN A 5 -13.31 9.39 -0.24
C ASN A 5 -13.34 10.18 -1.55
N LEU A 6 -12.87 11.42 -1.54
CA LEU A 6 -12.88 12.30 -2.71
C LEU A 6 -11.44 12.54 -3.20
N PRO A 7 -11.18 12.45 -4.50
CA PRO A 7 -9.86 12.73 -5.08
C PRO A 7 -9.32 14.10 -4.67
N ASP A 8 -10.16 15.13 -4.74
CA ASP A 8 -9.79 16.51 -4.42
C ASP A 8 -9.28 16.68 -2.98
N PHE A 9 -9.71 15.85 -2.04
CA PHE A 9 -9.20 15.90 -0.67
C PHE A 9 -7.70 15.63 -0.63
N TRP A 10 -7.25 14.57 -1.34
CA TRP A 10 -5.85 14.17 -1.39
C TRP A 10 -5.04 15.13 -2.24
N ASP A 11 -5.60 15.56 -3.36
CA ASP A 11 -4.95 16.50 -4.27
C ASP A 11 -4.66 17.86 -3.59
N ASN A 12 -5.60 18.36 -2.79
CA ASN A 12 -5.40 19.57 -1.99
C ASN A 12 -4.28 19.40 -0.95
N LEU A 13 -4.16 18.23 -0.31
CA LEU A 13 -3.07 17.97 0.64
C LEU A 13 -1.70 17.96 -0.06
N TYR A 14 -1.61 17.43 -1.28
CA TYR A 14 -0.40 17.51 -2.11
C TYR A 14 -0.08 18.97 -2.48
N ALA A 15 -1.08 19.73 -2.96
CA ALA A 15 -0.90 21.12 -3.36
C ALA A 15 -0.48 22.03 -2.18
N GLU A 16 -0.98 21.77 -0.99
CA GLU A 16 -0.68 22.53 0.24
C GLU A 16 0.61 22.08 0.93
N GLY A 17 1.29 21.02 0.44
CA GLY A 17 2.48 20.45 1.08
C GLY A 17 2.18 19.82 2.45
N LYS A 18 0.94 19.35 2.66
CA LYS A 18 0.49 18.66 3.87
C LYS A 18 0.54 17.14 3.72
N ASP A 19 1.28 16.67 2.75
CA ASP A 19 1.48 15.28 2.35
C ASP A 19 2.61 14.61 3.16
N TYR A 20 2.51 14.63 4.49
CA TYR A 20 3.56 14.15 5.43
C TYR A 20 3.94 12.67 5.25
N TRP A 21 3.13 11.89 4.55
CA TRP A 21 3.44 10.52 4.16
C TRP A 21 4.40 10.44 2.96
N ASN A 22 4.42 11.47 2.13
CA ASN A 22 5.24 11.54 0.92
C ASN A 22 6.69 11.87 1.27
N LEU A 23 7.55 10.88 1.22
CA LEU A 23 8.98 11.03 1.51
C LEU A 23 9.77 11.64 0.35
N LYS A 24 9.14 11.85 -0.81
CA LYS A 24 9.77 12.30 -2.08
C LYS A 24 10.96 11.41 -2.49
N LYS A 25 10.91 10.15 -2.10
CA LYS A 25 11.89 9.09 -2.38
C LYS A 25 11.31 7.74 -1.97
N VAL A 26 11.96 6.67 -2.41
CA VAL A 26 11.66 5.31 -1.96
C VAL A 26 11.71 5.22 -0.43
N THR A 27 10.74 4.53 0.15
CA THR A 27 10.67 4.26 1.58
C THR A 27 11.93 3.53 2.06
N PRO A 28 12.69 4.07 3.03
CA PRO A 28 13.91 3.42 3.52
C PRO A 28 13.67 2.00 4.04
N ALA A 29 12.56 1.78 4.73
CA ALA A 29 12.16 0.47 5.22
C ALA A 29 11.89 -0.53 4.06
N LEU A 30 11.40 -0.07 2.90
CA LEU A 30 11.26 -0.91 1.70
C LEU A 30 12.63 -1.30 1.13
N LEU A 31 13.58 -0.37 1.10
CA LEU A 31 14.95 -0.67 0.64
C LEU A 31 15.65 -1.70 1.55
N GLU A 32 15.34 -1.69 2.84
CA GLU A 32 15.78 -2.70 3.79
C GLU A 32 15.07 -4.03 3.54
N PHE A 33 13.74 -4.01 3.41
CA PHE A 33 12.92 -5.20 3.13
C PHE A 33 13.34 -5.89 1.83
N PHE A 34 13.78 -5.17 0.83
CA PHE A 34 14.32 -5.75 -0.41
C PHE A 34 15.54 -6.67 -0.21
N LYS A 35 16.21 -6.59 0.93
CA LYS A 35 17.34 -7.46 1.30
C LYS A 35 16.89 -8.60 2.22
N HIS A 36 15.64 -8.57 2.68
CA HIS A 36 15.11 -9.57 3.59
C HIS A 36 14.84 -10.89 2.86
N PRO A 37 15.14 -12.06 3.48
CA PRO A 37 14.90 -13.38 2.84
C PRO A 37 13.45 -13.62 2.42
N SER A 38 12.48 -13.03 3.14
CA SER A 38 11.04 -13.15 2.84
C SER A 38 10.57 -12.21 1.74
N CYS A 39 11.44 -11.33 1.20
CA CYS A 39 11.08 -10.50 0.08
C CYS A 39 11.04 -11.34 -1.21
N PRO A 40 9.90 -11.41 -1.91
CA PRO A 40 9.84 -12.14 -3.18
C PRO A 40 10.83 -11.57 -4.22
N ALA A 41 11.54 -12.47 -4.91
CA ALA A 41 12.55 -12.06 -5.90
C ALA A 41 11.93 -11.61 -7.24
N THR A 42 10.75 -12.13 -7.56
CA THR A 42 10.03 -11.87 -8.81
C THR A 42 8.52 -11.92 -8.57
N GLY A 43 7.74 -11.46 -9.52
CA GLY A 43 6.28 -11.55 -9.50
C GLY A 43 5.59 -10.26 -9.91
N SER A 44 4.28 -10.30 -9.94
CA SER A 44 3.43 -9.13 -10.16
C SER A 44 3.08 -8.45 -8.84
N VAL A 45 3.15 -7.12 -8.80
CA VAL A 45 2.91 -6.31 -7.61
C VAL A 45 1.76 -5.34 -7.87
N LEU A 46 0.76 -5.35 -6.99
CA LEU A 46 -0.25 -4.31 -6.90
C LEU A 46 0.15 -3.32 -5.79
N VAL A 47 0.10 -2.04 -6.10
CA VAL A 47 0.34 -0.95 -5.13
C VAL A 47 -0.92 -0.09 -5.05
N PRO A 48 -1.87 -0.37 -4.14
CA PRO A 48 -3.07 0.43 -3.95
C PRO A 48 -2.75 1.72 -3.17
N GLY A 49 -3.29 2.86 -3.60
CA GLY A 49 -2.98 4.17 -3.03
C GLY A 49 -1.49 4.52 -3.19
N ALA A 50 -0.98 4.37 -4.42
CA ALA A 50 0.45 4.46 -4.71
C ALA A 50 1.05 5.86 -4.55
N GLY A 51 0.22 6.91 -4.43
CA GLY A 51 0.67 8.28 -4.39
C GLY A 51 1.54 8.62 -5.59
N PHE A 52 2.65 9.31 -5.38
CA PHE A 52 3.59 9.67 -6.45
C PHE A 52 4.48 8.50 -6.95
N GLY A 53 4.23 7.26 -6.50
CA GLY A 53 4.76 6.06 -7.11
C GLY A 53 6.23 5.73 -6.80
N TYR A 54 6.88 6.38 -5.84
CA TYR A 54 8.30 6.10 -5.54
C TYR A 54 8.57 4.63 -5.20
N ASP A 55 7.69 4.01 -4.39
CA ASP A 55 7.83 2.60 -4.04
C ASP A 55 7.41 1.69 -5.19
N ALA A 56 6.39 2.08 -5.98
CA ALA A 56 6.00 1.37 -7.19
C ALA A 56 7.13 1.34 -8.22
N GLU A 57 7.82 2.47 -8.45
CA GLU A 57 9.02 2.53 -9.29
C GLU A 57 10.14 1.63 -8.75
N ALA A 58 10.35 1.60 -7.43
CA ALA A 58 11.36 0.76 -6.82
C ALA A 58 11.11 -0.74 -7.05
N TRP A 59 9.86 -1.19 -6.94
CA TRP A 59 9.45 -2.55 -7.30
C TRP A 59 9.70 -2.84 -8.79
N ALA A 60 9.33 -1.89 -9.68
CA ALA A 60 9.56 -2.03 -11.13
C ALA A 60 11.04 -2.12 -11.48
N LEU A 61 11.90 -1.30 -10.86
CA LEU A 61 13.35 -1.33 -11.06
C LEU A 61 13.99 -2.65 -10.61
N ARG A 62 13.34 -3.40 -9.72
CA ARG A 62 13.76 -4.76 -9.33
C ARG A 62 13.27 -5.85 -10.30
N GLY A 63 12.56 -5.48 -11.36
CA GLY A 63 12.07 -6.40 -12.37
C GLY A 63 10.68 -6.98 -12.12
N HIS A 64 9.96 -6.49 -11.13
CA HIS A 64 8.57 -6.87 -10.90
C HIS A 64 7.64 -6.24 -11.95
N ASP A 65 6.51 -6.90 -12.24
CA ASP A 65 5.44 -6.35 -13.08
C ASP A 65 4.44 -5.61 -12.20
N VAL A 66 4.44 -4.28 -12.23
CA VAL A 66 3.76 -3.42 -11.25
C VAL A 66 2.49 -2.82 -11.82
N LEU A 67 1.41 -2.83 -11.03
CA LEU A 67 0.24 -1.98 -11.19
C LEU A 67 0.16 -1.02 -10.01
N ALA A 68 0.33 0.27 -10.28
CA ALA A 68 0.17 1.35 -9.31
C ALA A 68 -1.21 1.99 -9.49
N VAL A 69 -1.99 2.06 -8.41
CA VAL A 69 -3.36 2.57 -8.42
C VAL A 69 -3.46 3.76 -7.48
N ASP A 70 -3.95 4.87 -8.00
CA ASP A 70 -4.33 6.04 -7.20
C ASP A 70 -5.48 6.76 -7.89
N PHE A 71 -6.13 7.70 -7.23
CA PHE A 71 -7.25 8.47 -7.77
C PHE A 71 -7.09 9.99 -7.55
N ALA A 72 -6.06 10.43 -6.81
CA ALA A 72 -5.72 11.83 -6.68
C ALA A 72 -5.07 12.32 -7.99
N PRO A 73 -5.59 13.38 -8.63
CA PRO A 73 -5.09 13.84 -9.95
C PRO A 73 -3.58 14.03 -10.02
N SER A 74 -2.97 14.71 -9.04
CA SER A 74 -1.51 14.91 -9.03
C SER A 74 -0.73 13.60 -8.92
N ALA A 75 -1.24 12.62 -8.17
CA ALA A 75 -0.61 11.31 -8.05
C ALA A 75 -0.75 10.52 -9.36
N VAL A 76 -1.92 10.55 -9.99
CA VAL A 76 -2.18 9.88 -11.29
C VAL A 76 -1.25 10.42 -12.38
N ASP A 77 -1.07 11.72 -12.46
CA ASP A 77 -0.15 12.37 -13.43
C ASP A 77 1.29 11.84 -13.30
N GLU A 78 1.79 11.72 -12.06
CA GLU A 78 3.12 11.19 -11.78
C GLU A 78 3.22 9.68 -12.10
N LEU A 79 2.20 8.90 -11.73
CA LEU A 79 2.14 7.47 -12.06
C LEU A 79 2.12 7.23 -13.57
N ASP A 80 1.40 8.05 -14.33
CA ASP A 80 1.39 8.02 -15.79
C ASP A 80 2.75 8.38 -16.38
N HIS A 81 3.47 9.33 -15.79
CA HIS A 81 4.85 9.62 -16.16
C HIS A 81 5.76 8.39 -15.94
N LEU A 82 5.68 7.76 -14.78
CA LEU A 82 6.44 6.55 -14.46
C LEU A 82 6.10 5.37 -15.38
N SER A 83 4.82 5.20 -15.74
CA SER A 83 4.37 4.13 -16.64
C SER A 83 4.92 4.28 -18.07
N ARG A 84 5.13 5.52 -18.54
CA ARG A 84 5.82 5.78 -19.82
C ARG A 84 7.32 5.50 -19.76
N LYS A 85 7.93 5.66 -18.58
CA LYS A 85 9.38 5.44 -18.37
C LYS A 85 9.73 3.96 -18.19
N HIS A 86 8.87 3.19 -17.54
CA HIS A 86 9.10 1.79 -17.18
C HIS A 86 8.05 0.88 -17.81
N LYS A 87 8.47 0.01 -18.74
CA LYS A 87 7.57 -0.90 -19.48
C LYS A 87 6.84 -1.92 -18.59
N ASN A 88 7.38 -2.22 -17.42
CA ASN A 88 6.86 -3.13 -16.42
C ASN A 88 6.14 -2.42 -15.27
N LEU A 89 5.81 -1.13 -15.43
CA LEU A 89 4.97 -0.37 -14.52
C LEU A 89 3.76 0.17 -15.28
N ARG A 90 2.58 -0.06 -14.77
CA ARG A 90 1.31 0.48 -15.26
C ARG A 90 0.70 1.35 -14.18
N SER A 91 0.05 2.44 -14.61
CA SER A 91 -0.78 3.30 -13.79
C SER A 91 -2.25 3.00 -14.02
N LEU A 92 -3.06 3.21 -12.99
CA LEU A 92 -4.51 3.15 -13.09
C LEU A 92 -5.14 4.25 -12.24
N ASP A 93 -5.87 5.17 -12.89
CA ASP A 93 -6.72 6.16 -12.24
C ASP A 93 -8.01 5.49 -11.79
N LEU A 94 -8.06 5.11 -10.51
CA LEU A 94 -9.23 4.45 -9.94
C LEU A 94 -9.23 4.56 -8.40
N ASP A 95 -10.42 4.73 -7.81
CA ASP A 95 -10.59 4.49 -6.37
C ASP A 95 -10.27 3.02 -6.06
N LEU A 96 -9.31 2.79 -5.16
CA LEU A 96 -8.88 1.45 -4.77
C LEU A 96 -10.05 0.53 -4.35
N PHE A 97 -11.12 1.11 -3.79
CA PHE A 97 -12.30 0.35 -3.38
C PHE A 97 -13.20 -0.11 -4.55
N SER A 98 -13.01 0.48 -5.72
CA SER A 98 -13.66 0.06 -6.96
C SER A 98 -12.85 -0.95 -7.75
N LEU A 99 -11.62 -1.26 -7.31
CA LEU A 99 -10.68 -2.10 -8.02
C LEU A 99 -11.17 -3.55 -8.11
N SER A 100 -11.07 -4.10 -9.30
CA SER A 100 -11.39 -5.49 -9.60
C SER A 100 -10.37 -6.12 -10.56
N PRO A 101 -10.27 -7.45 -10.63
CA PRO A 101 -9.33 -8.10 -11.55
C PRO A 101 -9.50 -7.72 -13.03
N LYS A 102 -10.69 -7.23 -13.43
CA LYS A 102 -10.99 -6.81 -14.81
C LYS A 102 -10.30 -5.51 -15.20
N ASP A 103 -9.91 -4.68 -14.22
CA ASP A 103 -9.34 -3.36 -14.47
C ASP A 103 -7.86 -3.43 -14.86
N ASP A 104 -7.21 -4.56 -14.59
CA ASP A 104 -5.84 -4.80 -15.06
C ASP A 104 -5.84 -5.34 -16.50
N LYS A 105 -5.06 -4.66 -17.37
CA LYS A 105 -4.89 -5.02 -18.80
C LYS A 105 -4.29 -6.42 -19.02
N ARG A 106 -3.81 -7.10 -17.98
CA ARG A 106 -3.38 -8.50 -18.03
C ARG A 106 -4.53 -9.51 -18.17
N GLY A 107 -5.77 -9.03 -18.35
CA GLY A 107 -6.93 -9.89 -18.57
C GLY A 107 -7.47 -10.56 -17.32
N GLY A 108 -7.43 -9.89 -16.18
CA GLY A 108 -8.01 -10.37 -14.92
C GLY A 108 -7.06 -11.27 -14.11
N GLN A 109 -5.76 -11.24 -14.41
CA GLN A 109 -4.78 -11.98 -13.61
C GLN A 109 -4.60 -11.36 -12.23
N LEU A 110 -4.59 -12.22 -11.21
CA LEU A 110 -4.33 -11.83 -9.83
C LEU A 110 -2.84 -11.57 -9.60
N PHE A 111 -2.53 -10.89 -8.50
CA PHE A 111 -1.17 -10.47 -8.15
C PHE A 111 -0.49 -11.47 -7.21
N ASP A 112 0.82 -11.64 -7.42
CA ASP A 112 1.68 -12.39 -6.50
C ASP A 112 1.88 -11.63 -5.20
N ILE A 113 1.90 -10.29 -5.28
CA ILE A 113 2.16 -9.39 -4.17
C ILE A 113 1.15 -8.25 -4.20
N VAL A 114 0.55 -7.95 -3.05
CA VAL A 114 -0.10 -6.67 -2.79
C VAL A 114 0.77 -5.93 -1.78
N TYR A 115 1.26 -4.75 -2.15
CA TYR A 115 2.15 -3.94 -1.32
C TYR A 115 1.46 -2.66 -0.88
N ASP A 116 1.37 -2.45 0.41
CA ASP A 116 0.83 -1.22 1.01
C ASP A 116 1.88 -0.51 1.86
N TYR A 117 2.03 0.79 1.63
CA TYR A 117 2.69 1.71 2.53
C TYR A 117 1.80 2.92 2.78
N CYS A 118 1.28 3.02 4.00
CA CYS A 118 0.43 4.11 4.47
C CYS A 118 -1.00 4.20 3.88
N ALA A 119 -1.38 3.57 2.76
CA ALA A 119 -2.75 3.67 2.27
C ALA A 119 -3.75 3.10 3.28
N PHE A 120 -3.48 1.94 3.88
CA PHE A 120 -4.31 1.35 4.95
C PHE A 120 -4.54 2.31 6.12
N THR A 121 -3.53 3.08 6.51
CA THR A 121 -3.65 4.04 7.61
C THR A 121 -4.17 5.41 7.16
N ALA A 122 -4.16 5.69 5.88
CA ALA A 122 -4.74 6.90 5.29
C ALA A 122 -6.27 6.83 5.18
N ILE A 123 -6.82 5.65 4.89
CA ILE A 123 -8.27 5.44 4.79
C ILE A 123 -8.96 5.53 6.16
N HIS A 124 -10.24 5.94 6.12
CA HIS A 124 -11.04 5.99 7.33
C HIS A 124 -11.16 4.59 7.98
N PRO A 125 -10.98 4.45 9.31
CA PRO A 125 -11.00 3.15 10.00
C PRO A 125 -12.24 2.28 9.72
N GLY A 126 -13.39 2.90 9.47
CA GLY A 126 -14.63 2.21 9.09
C GLY A 126 -14.61 1.53 7.73
N ARG A 127 -13.59 1.79 6.89
CA ARG A 127 -13.43 1.16 5.56
C ARG A 127 -12.26 0.17 5.50
N ARG A 128 -11.61 -0.10 6.60
CA ARG A 128 -10.44 -0.99 6.66
C ARG A 128 -10.78 -2.44 6.29
N ASP A 129 -12.01 -2.88 6.56
CA ASP A 129 -12.46 -4.23 6.16
C ASP A 129 -12.62 -4.29 4.65
N GLU A 130 -13.17 -3.24 4.00
CA GLU A 130 -13.25 -3.13 2.54
C GLU A 130 -11.85 -3.16 1.89
N PHE A 131 -10.85 -2.53 2.54
CA PHE A 131 -9.46 -2.60 2.07
C PHE A 131 -8.94 -4.04 2.03
N PHE A 132 -9.14 -4.81 3.10
CA PHE A 132 -8.73 -6.21 3.13
C PHE A 132 -9.51 -7.06 2.11
N GLU A 133 -10.79 -6.78 1.89
CA GLU A 133 -11.58 -7.44 0.84
C GLU A 133 -11.00 -7.19 -0.57
N VAL A 134 -10.60 -5.94 -0.86
CA VAL A 134 -9.94 -5.60 -2.13
C VAL A 134 -8.61 -6.34 -2.26
N CYS A 135 -7.76 -6.28 -1.24
CA CYS A 135 -6.49 -7.01 -1.24
C CYS A 135 -6.71 -8.51 -1.50
N TYR A 136 -7.67 -9.12 -0.80
CA TYR A 136 -8.01 -10.53 -0.96
C TYR A 136 -8.44 -10.86 -2.40
N LYS A 137 -9.35 -10.05 -2.98
CA LYS A 137 -9.86 -10.24 -4.35
C LYS A 137 -8.77 -10.09 -5.42
N MET A 138 -7.80 -9.21 -5.19
CA MET A 138 -6.75 -8.91 -6.16
C MET A 138 -5.53 -9.83 -6.07
N MET A 139 -5.37 -10.56 -4.98
CA MET A 139 -4.21 -11.40 -4.69
C MET A 139 -4.46 -12.87 -5.08
N LYS A 140 -3.44 -13.56 -5.61
CA LYS A 140 -3.45 -15.02 -5.81
C LYS A 140 -3.61 -15.76 -4.49
N ASP A 141 -4.00 -17.03 -4.53
CA ASP A 141 -4.19 -17.82 -3.29
C ASP A 141 -2.88 -18.06 -2.54
N ASP A 142 -1.76 -18.20 -3.26
CA ASP A 142 -0.41 -18.30 -2.70
C ASP A 142 0.31 -16.94 -2.59
N GLY A 143 -0.40 -15.85 -2.91
CA GLY A 143 0.13 -14.49 -2.90
C GLY A 143 0.49 -13.98 -1.51
N LEU A 144 1.16 -12.83 -1.47
CA LEU A 144 1.64 -12.19 -0.26
C LEU A 144 1.10 -10.76 -0.18
N LEU A 145 0.39 -10.44 0.92
CA LEU A 145 0.06 -9.06 1.27
C LEU A 145 1.16 -8.54 2.21
N ILE A 146 1.80 -7.45 1.80
CA ILE A 146 2.89 -6.81 2.53
C ILE A 146 2.38 -5.46 3.02
N LEU A 147 2.12 -5.34 4.32
CA LEU A 147 1.66 -4.11 4.95
C LEU A 147 2.80 -3.43 5.70
N PHE A 148 3.12 -2.20 5.29
CA PHE A 148 3.99 -1.30 6.05
C PHE A 148 3.10 -0.40 6.92
N LEU A 149 2.97 -0.77 8.17
CA LEU A 149 2.04 -0.18 9.12
C LEU A 149 2.69 1.00 9.83
N TYR A 150 2.17 2.21 9.59
CA TYR A 150 2.53 3.42 10.30
C TYR A 150 1.31 4.36 10.41
N PRO A 151 0.97 4.90 11.57
CA PRO A 151 1.52 4.58 12.90
C PRO A 151 0.88 3.35 13.53
N LEU A 152 1.71 2.43 14.01
CA LEU A 152 1.27 1.30 14.84
C LEU A 152 1.38 1.70 16.31
N MET A 153 0.24 1.94 16.97
CA MET A 153 0.20 2.53 18.32
C MET A 153 -0.92 1.91 19.15
N ASN A 154 -0.57 1.26 20.24
CA ASN A 154 -1.55 0.73 21.18
C ASN A 154 -2.17 1.87 22.03
N GLY A 155 -3.49 1.92 22.09
CA GLY A 155 -4.24 2.80 23.02
C GLY A 155 -4.26 4.28 22.65
N LYS A 156 -3.89 4.67 21.44
CA LYS A 156 -3.99 6.07 20.98
C LYS A 156 -4.82 6.16 19.71
N THR A 157 -5.74 7.11 19.68
CA THR A 157 -6.45 7.51 18.46
C THR A 157 -5.78 8.74 17.87
N LEU A 158 -5.34 8.65 16.61
CA LEU A 158 -5.03 9.82 15.80
C LEU A 158 -6.24 10.11 14.93
N GLN A 159 -6.68 11.34 14.92
CA GLN A 159 -7.68 11.81 13.95
C GLN A 159 -6.94 12.07 12.63
N GLY A 160 -6.70 10.98 11.87
CA GLY A 160 -5.91 11.00 10.65
C GLY A 160 -6.42 11.90 9.52
N PRO A 161 -5.89 11.78 8.31
CA PRO A 161 -4.83 10.85 7.93
C PRO A 161 -3.42 11.24 8.41
N PRO A 162 -2.57 10.32 8.83
CA PRO A 162 -2.83 8.89 9.01
C PRO A 162 -3.63 8.59 10.28
N HIS A 163 -4.51 7.58 10.23
CA HIS A 163 -5.21 7.06 11.40
C HIS A 163 -4.37 5.98 12.07
N ALA A 164 -4.14 6.12 13.37
CA ALA A 164 -3.44 5.08 14.11
C ALA A 164 -4.18 3.74 14.02
N THR A 165 -3.41 2.66 14.02
CA THR A 165 -3.92 1.30 14.19
C THR A 165 -3.19 0.63 15.35
N SER A 166 -3.78 -0.43 15.91
CA SER A 166 -3.17 -1.25 16.94
C SER A 166 -3.08 -2.70 16.48
N GLU A 167 -2.18 -3.44 17.11
CA GLU A 167 -2.07 -4.89 16.88
C GLU A 167 -3.41 -5.61 17.11
N GLY A 168 -4.11 -5.27 18.21
CA GLY A 168 -5.41 -5.87 18.52
C GLY A 168 -6.48 -5.58 17.47
N GLU A 169 -6.52 -4.35 16.92
CA GLU A 169 -7.42 -4.00 15.83
C GLU A 169 -7.10 -4.82 14.56
N LEU A 170 -5.83 -4.89 14.19
CA LEU A 170 -5.39 -5.65 13.02
C LEU A 170 -5.73 -7.13 13.15
N MET A 171 -5.37 -7.77 14.25
CA MET A 171 -5.65 -9.18 14.47
C MET A 171 -7.16 -9.48 14.45
N ALA A 172 -8.00 -8.58 14.98
CA ALA A 172 -9.45 -8.74 14.93
C ALA A 172 -10.00 -8.69 13.49
N ARG A 173 -9.44 -7.82 12.61
CA ARG A 173 -9.87 -7.69 11.22
C ARG A 173 -9.32 -8.79 10.30
N LEU A 174 -8.11 -9.27 10.60
CA LEU A 174 -7.47 -10.32 9.80
C LEU A 174 -8.07 -11.70 10.06
N GLY A 175 -8.68 -11.92 11.22
CA GLY A 175 -9.16 -13.24 11.67
C GLY A 175 -10.07 -13.93 10.65
N GLY A 176 -9.65 -15.12 10.17
CA GLY A 176 -10.38 -15.92 9.19
C GLY A 176 -10.26 -15.44 7.74
N VAL A 177 -9.52 -14.37 7.47
CA VAL A 177 -9.27 -13.83 6.12
C VAL A 177 -7.81 -13.94 5.74
N PHE A 178 -6.91 -13.54 6.64
CA PHE A 178 -5.47 -13.60 6.46
C PHE A 178 -4.76 -14.15 7.67
N ASP A 179 -3.75 -14.98 7.44
CA ASP A 179 -2.78 -15.42 8.43
C ASP A 179 -1.56 -14.52 8.43
N VAL A 180 -1.11 -14.12 9.61
CA VAL A 180 0.16 -13.39 9.78
C VAL A 180 1.31 -14.40 9.71
N VAL A 181 2.10 -14.36 8.65
CA VAL A 181 3.24 -15.28 8.47
C VAL A 181 4.54 -14.74 9.06
N GLU A 182 4.69 -13.42 9.07
CA GLU A 182 5.88 -12.79 9.63
C GLU A 182 5.62 -11.35 10.03
N ARG A 183 6.35 -10.86 11.03
CA ARG A 183 6.36 -9.45 11.46
C ARG A 183 7.80 -9.00 11.57
N ILE A 184 8.13 -7.88 10.91
CA ILE A 184 9.48 -7.36 10.83
C ILE A 184 9.47 -5.93 11.36
N LYS A 185 10.41 -5.60 12.24
CA LYS A 185 10.64 -4.23 12.70
C LYS A 185 11.78 -3.64 11.87
N PRO A 186 11.50 -2.70 10.95
CA PRO A 186 12.54 -2.11 10.14
C PRO A 186 13.49 -1.27 11.00
N THR A 187 14.78 -1.36 10.69
CA THR A 187 15.83 -0.53 11.31
C THR A 187 16.07 0.75 10.49
N GLY A 188 15.71 0.71 9.20
CA GLY A 188 15.82 1.82 8.26
C GLY A 188 14.63 2.80 8.26
N SER A 189 13.89 2.89 9.37
CA SER A 189 12.79 3.85 9.49
C SER A 189 13.26 5.29 9.49
N ILE A 190 12.40 6.23 9.06
CA ILE A 190 12.74 7.67 9.10
C ILE A 190 12.53 8.27 10.48
N ALA A 191 13.22 9.40 10.75
CA ALA A 191 13.08 10.17 11.98
C ALA A 191 11.60 10.45 12.30
N GLY A 192 11.17 10.09 13.52
CA GLY A 192 9.82 10.22 14.01
C GLY A 192 8.89 9.02 13.73
N ARG A 193 9.29 8.05 12.89
CA ARG A 193 8.60 6.78 12.69
C ARG A 193 9.23 5.60 13.42
N GLU A 194 10.48 5.75 13.88
CA GLU A 194 11.21 4.70 14.60
C GLU A 194 10.38 4.14 15.75
N GLY A 195 10.29 2.82 15.82
CA GLY A 195 9.54 2.10 16.84
C GLY A 195 8.01 2.17 16.74
N LYS A 196 7.48 2.87 15.71
CA LYS A 196 6.04 2.97 15.42
C LYS A 196 5.68 2.38 14.05
N GLU A 197 6.64 1.77 13.39
CA GLU A 197 6.51 1.17 12.06
C GLU A 197 6.82 -0.32 12.15
N GLU A 198 5.97 -1.15 11.57
CA GLU A 198 6.21 -2.58 11.41
C GLU A 198 5.79 -3.02 10.00
N ILE A 199 6.46 -4.05 9.50
CA ILE A 199 6.10 -4.74 8.25
C ILE A 199 5.41 -6.05 8.64
N TRP A 200 4.18 -6.24 8.17
CA TRP A 200 3.44 -7.47 8.36
C TRP A 200 3.29 -8.20 7.03
N LEU A 201 3.72 -9.45 7.01
CA LEU A 201 3.56 -10.34 5.87
C LEU A 201 2.36 -11.24 6.11
N LEU A 202 1.39 -11.20 5.20
CA LEU A 202 0.11 -11.86 5.36
C LEU A 202 -0.15 -12.77 4.16
N LYS A 203 -0.72 -13.95 4.41
CA LYS A 203 -1.25 -14.87 3.39
C LYS A 203 -2.74 -15.09 3.59
N LYS A 204 -3.45 -15.42 2.50
CA LYS A 204 -4.84 -15.82 2.61
C LYS A 204 -4.99 -17.04 3.53
N CYS A 205 -6.02 -17.03 4.36
CA CYS A 205 -6.54 -18.25 4.96
C CYS A 205 -7.23 -19.07 3.85
N LEU A 206 -6.80 -20.31 3.64
CA LEU A 206 -7.34 -21.24 2.64
C LEU A 206 -8.33 -22.21 3.26
#